data_9f423e2ce40acf1a9c7312c88546367d
#
_entry.id   9f423e2ce40acf1a9c7312c88546367d
#
_cell.length_a   1.000
_cell.length_b   1.000
_cell.length_c   1.000
_cell.angle_alpha   90.00
_cell.angle_beta   90.00
_cell.angle_gamma   90.00
#
_symmetry.space_group_name_H-M   'P 1'
#
loop_
_entity.id
_entity.type
_entity.pdbx_description
1 polymer ?
#
loop_
_entity_poly.entity_id
_entity_poly.type
_entity_poly.pdbx_seq_one_letter_code
_entity_poly.pdbx_strand_id
1 'polypeptide(L)'
;MRYPLQAQARRGLLACELRAGFADDPPTITPMPVTNQALAGEYQLLNYRIDRQISRGGFSIVYRAFDETGVPVAIKEYLPSSLVLRTEGDIVRATSAENAASFRYGMKCFFEEGRALAKINHPNVVRVLNFFRANETVYMVMRYERGRTLQQQIQMRQDQMSERLVRHVFMHLLNGLREVHTHKLLHLDIKPANIYLAMD
;
A
#
# COMPACT_ATOMS: atom_id res chain seq x y z
N MET A 1 -3.67 8.81 21.77
CA MET A 1 -3.01 8.60 20.46
C MET A 1 -2.93 7.11 20.17
N ARG A 2 -3.62 6.65 19.16
CA ARG A 2 -3.56 5.26 18.66
C ARG A 2 -2.58 5.19 17.52
N TYR A 3 -1.79 4.11 17.41
CA TYR A 3 -0.78 3.93 16.37
C TYR A 3 -1.04 2.64 15.61
N PRO A 4 -1.86 2.66 14.53
CA PRO A 4 -2.07 1.48 13.71
C PRO A 4 -0.85 1.19 12.84
N LEU A 5 -0.46 -0.07 12.80
CA LEU A 5 0.52 -0.64 11.88
C LEU A 5 -0.13 -0.92 10.53
N GLN A 6 0.50 -0.48 9.45
CA GLN A 6 0.23 -1.06 8.13
C GLN A 6 1.01 -2.37 8.03
N ALA A 7 0.36 -3.48 8.38
CA ALA A 7 0.92 -4.79 8.16
C ALA A 7 0.88 -5.11 6.66
N GLN A 8 2.04 -5.26 6.05
CA GLN A 8 2.19 -5.89 4.74
C GLN A 8 2.67 -7.31 4.98
N ALA A 9 1.78 -8.28 4.82
CA ALA A 9 2.15 -9.68 4.90
C ALA A 9 2.85 -10.07 3.58
N ARG A 10 4.17 -10.08 3.57
CA ARG A 10 4.95 -10.60 2.44
C ARG A 10 5.22 -12.09 2.66
N ARG A 11 4.31 -12.97 2.23
CA ARG A 11 4.68 -14.31 1.82
C ARG A 11 4.79 -14.30 0.28
N GLY A 12 6.00 -14.27 -0.25
CA GLY A 12 6.25 -14.54 -1.68
C GLY A 12 6.72 -13.39 -2.56
N LEU A 13 6.88 -12.13 -2.08
CA LEU A 13 7.43 -11.05 -2.89
C LEU A 13 8.98 -11.03 -2.95
N LEU A 14 9.67 -11.82 -2.14
CA LEU A 14 11.14 -11.93 -2.13
C LEU A 14 11.71 -12.75 -3.31
N ALA A 15 10.88 -13.40 -4.12
CA ALA A 15 11.36 -14.24 -5.23
C ALA A 15 11.35 -13.52 -6.59
N CYS A 16 11.00 -12.25 -6.68
CA CYS A 16 10.92 -11.53 -7.95
C CYS A 16 11.99 -10.43 -8.11
N GLU A 17 13.04 -10.40 -7.28
CA GLU A 17 14.28 -9.68 -7.56
C GLU A 17 15.22 -10.56 -8.39
N LEU A 18 14.83 -10.87 -9.62
CA LEU A 18 15.72 -11.50 -10.62
C LEU A 18 16.38 -10.41 -11.46
N ARG A 19 17.68 -10.31 -11.25
CA ARG A 19 18.76 -9.82 -12.11
C ARG A 19 18.31 -9.39 -13.52
N ALA A 20 18.21 -8.08 -13.76
CA ALA A 20 18.34 -7.52 -15.09
C ALA A 20 19.85 -7.46 -15.40
N GLY A 21 20.32 -8.33 -16.32
CA GLY A 21 21.63 -8.24 -16.90
C GLY A 21 21.73 -7.00 -17.78
N PHE A 22 22.83 -6.26 -17.63
CA PHE A 22 23.19 -5.17 -18.53
C PHE A 22 23.55 -5.77 -19.90
N ALA A 23 22.84 -5.34 -20.94
CA ALA A 23 23.29 -5.42 -22.33
C ALA A 23 23.33 -3.97 -22.85
N ASP A 24 24.50 -3.57 -23.31
CA ASP A 24 24.74 -2.29 -23.99
C ASP A 24 24.05 -2.30 -25.36
N ASP A 25 23.09 -1.38 -25.57
CA ASP A 25 22.52 -1.07 -26.86
C ASP A 25 22.52 0.46 -27.12
N PRO A 26 22.61 0.91 -28.41
CA PRO A 26 22.92 2.29 -28.80
C PRO A 26 21.76 3.27 -28.50
N PRO A 27 21.97 4.60 -28.55
CA PRO A 27 21.02 5.58 -28.03
C PRO A 27 19.76 5.64 -28.90
N THR A 28 18.76 4.93 -28.44
CA THR A 28 17.39 5.05 -28.95
C THR A 28 16.73 6.23 -28.24
N ILE A 29 16.05 7.08 -29.02
CA ILE A 29 15.20 8.18 -28.54
C ILE A 29 14.34 7.67 -27.39
N THR A 30 14.65 8.10 -26.19
CA THR A 30 13.97 7.65 -24.96
C THR A 30 12.54 8.20 -25.00
N PRO A 31 11.50 7.36 -25.15
CA PRO A 31 10.14 7.83 -24.90
C PRO A 31 10.08 8.29 -23.44
N MET A 32 9.46 9.44 -23.21
CA MET A 32 9.18 9.94 -21.86
C MET A 32 8.64 8.77 -21.01
N PRO A 33 9.10 8.58 -19.77
CA PRO A 33 8.64 7.47 -18.96
C PRO A 33 7.12 7.58 -18.81
N VAL A 34 6.40 6.61 -19.38
CA VAL A 34 4.95 6.49 -19.20
C VAL A 34 4.73 6.11 -17.72
N THR A 35 4.51 7.12 -16.89
CA THR A 35 4.24 6.90 -15.47
C THR A 35 2.80 6.45 -15.33
N ASN A 36 2.59 5.35 -14.62
CA ASN A 36 1.24 4.93 -14.23
C ASN A 36 0.53 6.07 -13.50
N GLN A 37 -0.49 6.65 -14.12
CA GLN A 37 -1.25 7.72 -13.48
C GLN A 37 -2.14 7.16 -12.37
N ALA A 38 -2.36 7.96 -11.33
CA ALA A 38 -3.37 7.67 -10.33
C ALA A 38 -4.77 7.84 -10.93
N LEU A 39 -5.76 7.18 -10.33
CA LEU A 39 -7.17 7.47 -10.62
C LEU A 39 -7.45 8.96 -10.33
N ALA A 40 -8.25 9.58 -11.18
CA ALA A 40 -8.61 10.99 -11.03
C ALA A 40 -9.43 11.23 -9.74
N GLY A 41 -9.40 12.46 -9.25
CA GLY A 41 -10.38 12.90 -8.26
C GLY A 41 -11.80 12.75 -8.80
N GLU A 42 -12.75 12.46 -7.93
CA GLU A 42 -14.17 12.21 -8.24
C GLU A 42 -14.42 10.91 -9.05
N TYR A 43 -13.38 10.11 -9.35
CA TYR A 43 -13.55 8.82 -10.02
C TYR A 43 -14.40 7.86 -9.16
N GLN A 44 -15.45 7.29 -9.78
CA GLN A 44 -16.32 6.32 -9.12
C GLN A 44 -15.72 4.92 -9.26
N LEU A 45 -15.20 4.40 -8.15
CA LEU A 45 -14.64 3.06 -8.04
C LEU A 45 -15.62 2.14 -7.28
N LEU A 46 -16.53 1.49 -7.98
CA LEU A 46 -17.66 0.77 -7.39
C LEU A 46 -18.46 1.71 -6.46
N ASN A 47 -18.57 1.34 -5.18
CA ASN A 47 -19.30 2.08 -4.15
C ASN A 47 -18.43 3.17 -3.47
N TYR A 48 -17.24 3.44 -4.01
CA TYR A 48 -16.29 4.40 -3.44
C TYR A 48 -16.01 5.52 -4.42
N ARG A 49 -15.98 6.75 -3.95
CA ARG A 49 -15.60 7.94 -4.72
C ARG A 49 -14.20 8.37 -4.32
N ILE A 50 -13.27 8.33 -5.27
CA ILE A 50 -11.89 8.76 -5.06
C ILE A 50 -11.85 10.26 -4.78
N ASP A 51 -11.18 10.67 -3.72
CA ASP A 51 -10.90 12.09 -3.44
C ASP A 51 -9.54 12.48 -4.02
N ARG A 52 -8.49 11.83 -3.57
CA ARG A 52 -7.13 12.10 -4.03
C ARG A 52 -6.16 10.97 -3.73
N GLN A 53 -5.05 10.97 -4.42
CA GLN A 53 -3.88 10.17 -4.04
C GLN A 53 -3.27 10.69 -2.74
N ILE A 54 -2.94 9.80 -1.80
CA ILE A 54 -2.26 10.12 -0.54
C ILE A 54 -0.87 9.51 -0.42
N SER A 55 -0.61 8.41 -1.14
CA SER A 55 0.72 7.79 -1.18
C SER A 55 0.93 7.02 -2.48
N ARG A 56 2.19 6.88 -2.89
CA ARG A 56 2.60 6.07 -4.03
C ARG A 56 3.89 5.33 -3.69
N GLY A 57 3.93 4.05 -4.03
CA GLY A 57 5.12 3.21 -3.98
C GLY A 57 5.35 2.48 -5.30
N GLY A 58 6.41 1.68 -5.39
CA GLY A 58 6.72 0.90 -6.60
C GLY A 58 5.66 -0.17 -6.96
N PHE A 59 4.86 -0.61 -5.98
CA PHE A 59 3.90 -1.70 -6.15
C PHE A 59 2.45 -1.28 -5.95
N SER A 60 2.18 -0.07 -5.47
CA SER A 60 0.82 0.35 -5.12
C SER A 60 0.67 1.85 -5.07
N ILE A 61 -0.57 2.29 -5.27
CA ILE A 61 -1.03 3.65 -4.98
C ILE A 61 -2.05 3.56 -3.86
N VAL A 62 -2.02 4.53 -2.95
CA VAL A 62 -3.03 4.66 -1.89
C VAL A 62 -3.80 5.96 -2.11
N TYR A 63 -5.13 5.83 -2.09
CA TYR A 63 -6.06 6.93 -2.25
C TYR A 63 -6.79 7.21 -0.94
N ARG A 64 -7.15 8.47 -0.69
CA ARG A 64 -8.29 8.80 0.12
C ARG A 64 -9.53 8.71 -0.75
N ALA A 65 -10.58 8.09 -0.24
CA ALA A 65 -11.87 7.98 -0.90
C ALA A 65 -12.99 8.13 0.13
N PHE A 66 -14.22 8.24 -0.35
CA PHE A 66 -15.42 8.21 0.48
C PHE A 66 -16.28 7.01 0.07
N ASP A 67 -16.85 6.34 1.03
CA ASP A 67 -17.86 5.33 0.77
C ASP A 67 -19.23 5.97 0.41
N GLU A 68 -20.21 5.15 0.10
CA GLU A 68 -21.57 5.61 -0.27
C GLU A 68 -22.28 6.41 0.83
N THR A 69 -21.84 6.29 2.08
CA THR A 69 -22.37 7.06 3.22
C THR A 69 -21.58 8.34 3.49
N GLY A 70 -20.54 8.61 2.71
CA GLY A 70 -19.63 9.76 2.86
C GLY A 70 -18.56 9.58 3.94
N VAL A 71 -18.39 8.37 4.46
CA VAL A 71 -17.33 8.08 5.43
C VAL A 71 -15.98 7.95 4.72
N PRO A 72 -14.92 8.64 5.19
CA PRO A 72 -13.60 8.55 4.56
C PRO A 72 -12.96 7.17 4.78
N VAL A 73 -12.39 6.62 3.70
CA VAL A 73 -11.64 5.36 3.67
C VAL A 73 -10.29 5.58 2.98
N ALA A 74 -9.34 4.68 3.24
CA ALA A 74 -8.10 4.59 2.48
C ALA A 74 -8.19 3.37 1.54
N ILE A 75 -7.93 3.57 0.25
CA ILE A 75 -7.96 2.50 -0.74
C ILE A 75 -6.57 2.29 -1.31
N LYS A 76 -6.02 1.09 -1.12
CA LYS A 76 -4.73 0.67 -1.68
C LYS A 76 -4.97 -0.13 -2.94
N GLU A 77 -4.48 0.39 -4.05
CA GLU A 77 -4.50 -0.26 -5.37
C GLU A 77 -3.20 -1.02 -5.59
N TYR A 78 -3.27 -2.26 -6.07
CA TYR A 78 -2.10 -2.99 -6.52
C TYR A 78 -1.73 -2.56 -7.94
N LEU A 79 -0.61 -1.84 -8.09
CA LEU A 79 -0.14 -1.27 -9.35
C LEU A 79 1.39 -1.32 -9.43
N PRO A 80 1.99 -2.50 -9.63
CA PRO A 80 3.44 -2.64 -9.75
C PRO A 80 3.95 -1.98 -11.04
N SER A 81 4.57 -0.82 -10.92
CA SER A 81 4.98 0.03 -12.05
C SER A 81 5.98 -0.63 -13.00
N SER A 82 6.73 -1.64 -12.53
CA SER A 82 7.65 -2.43 -13.34
C SER A 82 6.96 -3.50 -14.20
N LEU A 83 5.71 -3.86 -13.91
CA LEU A 83 5.00 -4.97 -14.57
C LEU A 83 3.82 -4.51 -15.41
N VAL A 84 3.21 -3.38 -15.05
CA VAL A 84 1.94 -2.96 -15.64
C VAL A 84 1.91 -1.47 -15.96
N LEU A 85 1.01 -1.12 -16.87
CA LEU A 85 0.63 0.26 -17.19
C LEU A 85 -0.88 0.42 -17.11
N ARG A 86 -1.31 1.60 -16.66
CA ARG A 86 -2.70 2.01 -16.79
C ARG A 86 -2.93 2.52 -18.22
N THR A 87 -3.93 1.97 -18.88
CA THR A 87 -4.35 2.35 -20.22
C THR A 87 -5.61 3.23 -20.18
N GLU A 88 -6.12 3.61 -21.33
CA GLU A 88 -7.41 4.30 -21.45
C GLU A 88 -8.53 3.54 -20.74
N GLY A 89 -9.46 4.27 -20.14
CA GLY A 89 -10.55 3.71 -19.33
C GLY A 89 -10.11 3.18 -17.98
N ASP A 90 -8.98 3.62 -17.46
CA ASP A 90 -8.42 3.25 -16.15
C ASP A 90 -8.06 1.77 -15.98
N ILE A 91 -8.05 1.01 -17.05
CA ILE A 91 -7.71 -0.42 -17.06
C ILE A 91 -6.21 -0.62 -16.89
N VAL A 92 -5.82 -1.53 -16.01
CA VAL A 92 -4.43 -1.91 -15.77
C VAL A 92 -4.06 -3.11 -16.64
N ARG A 93 -3.03 -2.98 -17.46
CA ARG A 93 -2.55 -4.04 -18.33
C ARG A 93 -1.07 -4.34 -18.12
N ALA A 94 -0.71 -5.62 -18.20
CA ALA A 94 0.69 -6.03 -18.19
C ALA A 94 1.42 -5.51 -19.45
N THR A 95 2.68 -5.10 -19.27
CA THR A 95 3.51 -4.55 -20.34
C THR A 95 4.05 -5.63 -21.29
N SER A 96 4.02 -6.91 -20.87
CA SER A 96 4.39 -8.07 -21.68
C SER A 96 3.66 -9.34 -21.22
N ALA A 97 3.69 -10.39 -22.02
CA ALA A 97 3.13 -11.71 -21.68
C ALA A 97 3.81 -12.31 -20.43
N GLU A 98 5.12 -12.12 -20.28
CA GLU A 98 5.89 -12.55 -19.11
C GLU A 98 5.44 -11.79 -17.84
N ASN A 99 5.32 -10.47 -17.93
CA ASN A 99 4.84 -9.64 -16.85
C ASN A 99 3.39 -9.96 -16.45
N ALA A 100 2.56 -10.44 -17.38
CA ALA A 100 1.19 -10.84 -17.09
C ALA A 100 1.10 -12.01 -16.09
N ALA A 101 2.01 -12.99 -16.18
CA ALA A 101 2.04 -14.09 -15.22
C ALA A 101 2.43 -13.61 -13.81
N SER A 102 3.49 -12.80 -13.72
CA SER A 102 3.96 -12.19 -12.47
C SER A 102 2.92 -11.26 -11.86
N PHE A 103 2.23 -10.48 -12.68
CA PHE A 103 1.17 -9.58 -12.23
C PHE A 103 -0.04 -10.36 -11.66
N ARG A 104 -0.51 -11.40 -12.35
CA ARG A 104 -1.61 -12.26 -11.84
C ARG A 104 -1.24 -12.93 -10.52
N TYR A 105 -0.01 -13.41 -10.39
CA TYR A 105 0.48 -13.97 -9.13
C TYR A 105 0.50 -12.93 -8.00
N GLY A 106 1.02 -11.73 -8.28
CA GLY A 106 1.04 -10.63 -7.32
C GLY A 106 -0.36 -10.17 -6.89
N MET A 107 -1.34 -10.12 -7.81
CA MET A 107 -2.74 -9.85 -7.47
C MET A 107 -3.30 -10.90 -6.51
N LYS A 108 -3.00 -12.19 -6.74
CA LYS A 108 -3.41 -13.26 -5.84
C LYS A 108 -2.80 -13.08 -4.45
N CYS A 109 -1.50 -12.82 -4.37
CA CYS A 109 -0.81 -12.57 -3.09
C CYS A 109 -1.40 -11.36 -2.36
N PHE A 110 -1.67 -10.26 -3.05
CA PHE A 110 -2.28 -9.06 -2.48
C PHE A 110 -3.69 -9.33 -1.93
N PHE A 111 -4.47 -10.14 -2.64
CA PHE A 111 -5.81 -10.52 -2.21
C PHE A 111 -5.79 -11.42 -0.97
N GLU A 112 -4.89 -12.41 -0.93
CA GLU A 112 -4.70 -13.30 0.23
C GLU A 112 -4.18 -12.52 1.46
N GLU A 113 -3.30 -11.52 1.24
CA GLU A 113 -2.88 -10.59 2.28
C GLU A 113 -4.07 -9.84 2.86
N GLY A 114 -4.91 -9.24 2.01
CA GLY A 114 -6.12 -8.54 2.42
C GLY A 114 -7.06 -9.42 3.24
N ARG A 115 -7.27 -10.67 2.79
CA ARG A 115 -8.08 -11.67 3.51
C ARG A 115 -7.53 -11.99 4.90
N ALA A 116 -6.21 -12.10 5.01
CA ALA A 116 -5.58 -12.41 6.28
C ALA A 116 -5.68 -11.22 7.25
N LEU A 117 -5.40 -10.00 6.75
CA LEU A 117 -5.48 -8.76 7.53
C LEU A 117 -6.91 -8.40 7.95
N ALA A 118 -7.93 -8.73 7.16
CA ALA A 118 -9.33 -8.46 7.49
C ALA A 118 -9.81 -9.20 8.75
N LYS A 119 -9.13 -10.29 9.14
CA LYS A 119 -9.41 -11.03 10.37
C LYS A 119 -8.89 -10.35 11.64
N ILE A 120 -7.94 -9.42 11.48
CA ILE A 120 -7.29 -8.75 12.62
C ILE A 120 -8.12 -7.52 13.00
N ASN A 121 -8.53 -7.48 14.26
CA ASN A 121 -9.19 -6.32 14.85
C ASN A 121 -8.43 -5.87 16.10
N HIS A 122 -7.46 -4.98 15.91
CA HIS A 122 -6.57 -4.52 16.98
C HIS A 122 -6.30 -3.01 16.82
N PRO A 123 -6.26 -2.22 17.90
CA PRO A 123 -6.10 -0.75 17.81
C PRO A 123 -4.77 -0.29 17.20
N ASN A 124 -3.75 -1.14 17.22
CA ASN A 124 -2.44 -0.83 16.64
C ASN A 124 -2.18 -1.53 15.29
N VAL A 125 -3.21 -2.07 14.65
CA VAL A 125 -3.16 -2.64 13.30
C VAL A 125 -4.21 -1.95 12.45
N VAL A 126 -3.84 -1.54 11.23
CA VAL A 126 -4.77 -0.91 10.29
C VAL A 126 -5.92 -1.86 9.99
N ARG A 127 -7.16 -1.39 10.19
CA ARG A 127 -8.35 -2.19 9.93
C ARG A 127 -8.64 -2.28 8.45
N VAL A 128 -8.60 -3.49 7.88
CA VAL A 128 -9.11 -3.78 6.54
C VAL A 128 -10.62 -3.92 6.62
N LEU A 129 -11.34 -3.17 5.78
CA LEU A 129 -12.79 -3.12 5.73
C LEU A 129 -13.34 -3.97 4.58
N ASN A 130 -12.68 -3.93 3.42
CA ASN A 130 -13.13 -4.60 2.21
C ASN A 130 -11.94 -4.83 1.27
N PHE A 131 -12.12 -5.72 0.29
CA PHE A 131 -11.20 -5.90 -0.83
C PHE A 131 -11.98 -6.41 -2.04
N PHE A 132 -11.63 -5.94 -3.23
CA PHE A 132 -12.36 -6.26 -4.47
C PHE A 132 -11.46 -6.16 -5.69
N ARG A 133 -12.00 -6.61 -6.83
CA ARG A 133 -11.37 -6.48 -8.16
C ARG A 133 -12.12 -5.43 -8.98
N ALA A 134 -11.37 -4.54 -9.62
CA ALA A 134 -11.84 -3.60 -10.61
C ALA A 134 -10.66 -3.19 -11.51
N ASN A 135 -10.91 -2.59 -12.67
CA ASN A 135 -9.88 -2.06 -13.57
C ASN A 135 -8.77 -3.07 -13.88
N GLU A 136 -9.09 -4.36 -13.96
CA GLU A 136 -8.14 -5.48 -14.13
C GLU A 136 -7.05 -5.59 -13.06
N THR A 137 -7.26 -4.97 -11.88
CA THR A 137 -6.40 -5.08 -10.71
C THR A 137 -7.19 -5.36 -9.43
N VAL A 138 -6.55 -5.25 -8.28
CA VAL A 138 -7.14 -5.51 -6.96
C VAL A 138 -6.96 -4.32 -6.03
N TYR A 139 -7.96 -4.09 -5.21
CA TYR A 139 -8.04 -2.99 -4.27
C TYR A 139 -8.30 -3.52 -2.86
N MET A 140 -7.66 -2.89 -1.86
CA MET A 140 -7.87 -3.13 -0.45
C MET A 140 -8.39 -1.84 0.20
N VAL A 141 -9.56 -1.90 0.80
CA VAL A 141 -10.18 -0.78 1.52
C VAL A 141 -9.85 -0.89 3.00
N MET A 142 -9.33 0.17 3.56
CA MET A 142 -8.90 0.27 4.96
C MET A 142 -9.59 1.45 5.63
N ARG A 143 -9.71 1.39 6.96
CA ARG A 143 -10.11 2.57 7.73
C ARG A 143 -9.14 3.70 7.46
N TYR A 144 -9.69 4.88 7.15
CA TYR A 144 -8.89 6.09 7.04
C TYR A 144 -8.61 6.65 8.43
N GLU A 145 -7.33 6.81 8.74
CA GLU A 145 -6.90 7.46 9.98
C GLU A 145 -6.30 8.84 9.64
N ARG A 146 -6.64 9.84 10.43
CA ARG A 146 -5.98 11.15 10.32
C ARG A 146 -4.64 11.08 11.04
N GLY A 147 -3.59 11.64 10.45
CA GLY A 147 -2.27 11.62 11.07
C GLY A 147 -1.14 11.69 10.06
N ARG A 148 0.00 11.13 10.42
CA ARG A 148 1.20 11.11 9.58
C ARG A 148 2.04 9.86 9.85
N THR A 149 2.95 9.53 8.94
CA THR A 149 3.91 8.45 9.17
C THR A 149 4.97 8.88 10.19
N LEU A 150 5.57 7.91 10.87
CA LEU A 150 6.73 8.17 11.74
C LEU A 150 7.89 8.79 10.95
N GLN A 151 8.06 8.42 9.66
CA GLN A 151 9.04 9.03 8.76
C GLN A 151 8.80 10.55 8.61
N GLN A 152 7.56 10.95 8.34
CA GLN A 152 7.18 12.36 8.25
C GLN A 152 7.40 13.10 9.60
N GLN A 153 7.06 12.42 10.69
CA GLN A 153 7.29 12.99 12.03
C GLN A 153 8.78 13.24 12.30
N ILE A 154 9.65 12.29 11.94
CA ILE A 154 11.10 12.42 12.07
C ILE A 154 11.60 13.59 11.20
N GLN A 155 11.18 13.67 9.95
CA GLN A 155 11.59 14.73 9.03
C GLN A 155 11.17 16.14 9.49
N MET A 156 9.99 16.25 10.11
CA MET A 156 9.48 17.54 10.60
C MET A 156 10.11 17.99 11.92
N ARG A 157 10.63 17.08 12.73
CA ARG A 157 11.08 17.34 14.09
C ARG A 157 12.33 16.55 14.44
N GLN A 158 13.39 16.67 13.63
CA GLN A 158 14.65 15.92 13.83
C GLN A 158 15.23 16.10 15.25
N ASP A 159 15.13 17.31 15.83
CA ASP A 159 15.69 17.64 17.14
C ASP A 159 14.77 17.33 18.33
N GLN A 160 13.57 16.79 18.11
CA GLN A 160 12.53 16.60 19.15
C GLN A 160 12.07 15.15 19.34
N MET A 161 12.85 14.19 18.88
CA MET A 161 12.56 12.76 19.13
C MET A 161 12.96 12.41 20.56
N SER A 162 12.08 12.66 21.52
CA SER A 162 12.33 12.29 22.91
C SER A 162 12.30 10.77 23.10
N GLU A 163 13.09 10.27 24.04
CA GLU A 163 13.07 8.86 24.44
C GLU A 163 11.65 8.40 24.83
N ARG A 164 10.89 9.25 25.50
CA ARG A 164 9.50 8.99 25.88
C ARG A 164 8.62 8.72 24.65
N LEU A 165 8.75 9.51 23.57
CA LEU A 165 8.01 9.30 22.33
C LEU A 165 8.42 7.99 21.66
N VAL A 166 9.72 7.71 21.60
CA VAL A 166 10.24 6.45 21.02
C VAL A 166 9.68 5.25 21.78
N ARG A 167 9.81 5.22 23.12
CA ARG A 167 9.25 4.15 23.95
C ARG A 167 7.75 3.96 23.73
N HIS A 168 7.00 5.06 23.67
CA HIS A 168 5.56 5.03 23.46
C HIS A 168 5.19 4.41 22.10
N VAL A 169 5.84 4.85 21.02
CA VAL A 169 5.63 4.30 19.66
C VAL A 169 5.96 2.80 19.64
N PHE A 170 7.10 2.39 20.22
CA PHE A 170 7.52 0.99 20.21
C PHE A 170 6.59 0.09 21.04
N MET A 171 6.05 0.55 22.15
CA MET A 171 5.08 -0.23 22.93
C MET A 171 3.82 -0.55 22.11
N HIS A 172 3.27 0.43 21.40
CA HIS A 172 2.11 0.22 20.53
C HIS A 172 2.45 -0.64 19.31
N LEU A 173 3.62 -0.43 18.70
CA LEU A 173 4.13 -1.22 17.59
C LEU A 173 4.25 -2.71 17.96
N LEU A 174 4.88 -3.00 19.09
CA LEU A 174 5.07 -4.37 19.58
C LEU A 174 3.74 -5.04 19.93
N ASN A 175 2.78 -4.32 20.50
CA ASN A 175 1.44 -4.85 20.73
C ASN A 175 0.72 -5.20 19.42
N GLY A 176 0.80 -4.34 18.40
CA GLY A 176 0.25 -4.64 17.07
C GLY A 176 0.94 -5.83 16.41
N LEU A 177 2.28 -5.92 16.49
CA LEU A 177 3.06 -7.05 15.96
C LEU A 177 2.71 -8.35 16.64
N ARG A 178 2.54 -8.35 17.97
CA ARG A 178 2.11 -9.54 18.71
C ARG A 178 0.78 -10.07 18.14
N GLU A 179 -0.19 -9.19 17.89
CA GLU A 179 -1.47 -9.59 17.30
C GLU A 179 -1.28 -10.16 15.88
N VAL A 180 -0.48 -9.52 15.04
CA VAL A 180 -0.15 -10.03 13.69
C VAL A 180 0.48 -11.41 13.76
N HIS A 181 1.39 -11.64 14.70
CA HIS A 181 2.07 -12.93 14.89
C HIS A 181 1.14 -14.03 15.42
N THR A 182 0.13 -13.72 16.27
CA THR A 182 -0.87 -14.70 16.69
C THR A 182 -1.67 -15.25 15.50
N HIS A 183 -1.83 -14.44 14.45
CA HIS A 183 -2.45 -14.85 13.17
C HIS A 183 -1.46 -15.54 12.21
N LYS A 184 -0.24 -15.90 12.68
CA LYS A 184 0.83 -16.54 11.89
C LYS A 184 1.26 -15.72 10.67
N LEU A 185 1.16 -14.41 10.76
CA LEU A 185 1.60 -13.46 9.75
C LEU A 185 2.90 -12.77 10.20
N LEU A 186 3.74 -12.40 9.25
CA LEU A 186 4.95 -11.62 9.47
C LEU A 186 4.82 -10.30 8.70
N HIS A 187 5.22 -9.19 9.33
CA HIS A 187 5.15 -7.89 8.69
C HIS A 187 6.23 -7.70 7.60
N LEU A 188 7.45 -8.15 7.82
CA LEU A 188 8.63 -8.17 6.93
C LEU A 188 9.10 -6.82 6.36
N ASP A 189 8.44 -5.70 6.64
CA ASP A 189 8.82 -4.36 6.16
C ASP A 189 8.56 -3.29 7.23
N ILE A 190 9.07 -3.53 8.46
CA ILE A 190 8.95 -2.54 9.55
C ILE A 190 9.96 -1.44 9.32
N LYS A 191 9.45 -0.24 9.06
CA LYS A 191 10.24 0.99 8.87
C LYS A 191 9.38 2.20 9.21
N PRO A 192 9.99 3.38 9.48
CA PRO A 192 9.24 4.59 9.85
C PRO A 192 8.14 5.01 8.86
N ALA A 193 8.33 4.74 7.57
CA ALA A 193 7.32 5.03 6.54
C ALA A 193 6.05 4.15 6.66
N ASN A 194 6.13 2.99 7.33
CA ASN A 194 5.03 2.05 7.50
C ASN A 194 4.42 2.07 8.91
N ILE A 195 4.90 2.96 9.79
CA ILE A 195 4.32 3.22 11.11
C ILE A 195 3.54 4.52 11.03
N TYR A 196 2.25 4.44 11.29
CA TYR A 196 1.36 5.59 11.19
C TYR A 196 0.99 6.10 12.58
N LEU A 197 1.20 7.40 12.80
CA LEU A 197 0.85 8.10 14.03
C LEU A 197 -0.54 8.71 13.84
N ALA A 198 -1.58 7.99 14.27
CA ALA A 198 -2.94 8.48 14.19
C ALA A 198 -3.15 9.62 15.21
N MET A 199 -3.90 10.62 14.81
CA MET A 199 -4.40 11.70 15.65
C MET A 199 -5.88 11.44 15.93
N ASP A 200 -6.22 11.39 17.21
CA ASP A 200 -7.62 11.33 17.68
C ASP A 200 -8.33 12.64 17.38
#